data_6ed32382643cd298bb4f75acb4df4095
#
_entry.id   6ed32382643cd298bb4f75acb4df4095
#
_cell.length_a   1.000
_cell.length_b   1.000
_cell.length_c   1.000
_cell.angle_alpha   90.00
_cell.angle_beta   90.00
_cell.angle_gamma   90.00
#
_symmetry.space_group_name_H-M   'P 1'
#
loop_
_entity.id
_entity.type
_entity.pdbx_description
1 polymer ?
#
loop_
_entity_poly.entity_id
_entity_poly.type
_entity_poly.pdbx_seq_one_letter_code
_entity_poly.pdbx_strand_id
1 'polypeptide(L)'
;MSYELRLERLFDAPPEVVFDAFVDPEAQKQLHGSAEPGWVVGRCETDVRVGGTSVYAMGMEGQEPDVEIRVFSEVDRPYRLAFHHSMTSTEWDGRTIESEMTITFEDRDGKTLLTMVQTGFETEAERDDFLHGWPAYLDTLGDVLKARHDT
;
A
#
# COMPACT_ATOMS: atom_id res chain seq x y z
N MET A 1 6.05 -20.47 13.14
CA MET A 1 5.63 -20.56 11.72
C MET A 1 4.97 -19.26 11.35
N SER A 2 5.35 -18.68 10.21
CA SER A 2 4.75 -17.42 9.72
C SER A 2 3.86 -17.71 8.52
N TYR A 3 2.94 -16.79 8.28
CA TYR A 3 2.02 -16.85 7.15
C TYR A 3 2.35 -15.74 6.16
N GLU A 4 2.05 -15.97 4.90
CA GLU A 4 2.31 -14.99 3.83
C GLU A 4 1.13 -14.88 2.87
N LEU A 5 1.08 -13.74 2.16
CA LEU A 5 0.15 -13.54 1.07
C LEU A 5 0.91 -13.18 -0.20
N ARG A 6 0.27 -13.45 -1.33
CA ARG A 6 0.76 -13.05 -2.64
C ARG A 6 -0.41 -12.60 -3.48
N LEU A 7 -0.29 -11.41 -4.07
CA LEU A 7 -1.30 -10.84 -4.95
C LEU A 7 -0.63 -10.34 -6.22
N GLU A 8 -1.31 -10.48 -7.34
CA GLU A 8 -0.85 -9.97 -8.63
C GLU A 8 -1.97 -9.14 -9.27
N ARG A 9 -1.59 -8.06 -9.96
CA ARG A 9 -2.52 -7.23 -10.71
C ARG A 9 -1.81 -6.69 -11.95
N LEU A 10 -2.47 -6.79 -13.11
CA LEU A 10 -1.97 -6.18 -14.34
C LEU A 10 -2.57 -4.80 -14.50
N PHE A 11 -1.70 -3.79 -14.67
CA PHE A 11 -2.12 -2.40 -14.90
C PHE A 11 -1.77 -1.98 -16.32
N ASP A 12 -2.64 -1.21 -16.95
CA ASP A 12 -2.46 -0.70 -18.31
C ASP A 12 -1.67 0.61 -18.28
N ALA A 13 -0.44 0.53 -17.81
CA ALA A 13 0.51 1.62 -17.75
C ALA A 13 1.92 1.05 -17.58
N PRO A 14 2.97 1.74 -18.05
CA PRO A 14 4.34 1.23 -17.90
C PRO A 14 4.83 1.31 -16.45
N PRO A 15 5.85 0.52 -16.10
CA PRO A 15 6.35 0.44 -14.71
C PRO A 15 6.68 1.78 -14.06
N GLU A 16 7.27 2.72 -14.80
CA GLU A 16 7.61 4.05 -14.27
C GLU A 16 6.37 4.77 -13.76
N VAL A 17 5.27 4.68 -14.52
CA VAL A 17 4.02 5.35 -14.18
C VAL A 17 3.36 4.69 -12.98
N VAL A 18 3.34 3.36 -12.95
CA VAL A 18 2.72 2.61 -11.84
C VAL A 18 3.53 2.81 -10.55
N PHE A 19 4.85 2.70 -10.63
CA PHE A 19 5.73 2.90 -9.48
C PHE A 19 5.55 4.31 -8.89
N ASP A 20 5.60 5.34 -9.76
CA ASP A 20 5.49 6.73 -9.30
C ASP A 20 4.13 7.01 -8.67
N ALA A 21 3.04 6.47 -9.22
CA ALA A 21 1.71 6.60 -8.61
C ALA A 21 1.65 5.91 -7.25
N PHE A 22 2.28 4.76 -7.12
CA PHE A 22 2.26 4.00 -5.88
C PHE A 22 2.93 4.77 -4.72
N VAL A 23 3.96 5.56 -5.00
CA VAL A 23 4.71 6.28 -3.96
C VAL A 23 4.38 7.77 -3.86
N ASP A 24 3.57 8.29 -4.77
CA ASP A 24 3.19 9.71 -4.79
C ASP A 24 2.26 10.05 -3.62
N PRO A 25 2.56 11.10 -2.81
CA PRO A 25 1.71 11.48 -1.67
C PRO A 25 0.25 11.78 -2.05
N GLU A 26 0.02 12.44 -3.20
CA GLU A 26 -1.35 12.75 -3.61
C GLU A 26 -2.13 11.49 -3.97
N ALA A 27 -1.49 10.53 -4.65
CA ALA A 27 -2.09 9.24 -4.93
C ALA A 27 -2.33 8.46 -3.63
N GLN A 28 -1.39 8.49 -2.70
CA GLN A 28 -1.51 7.78 -1.44
C GLN A 28 -2.70 8.26 -0.61
N LYS A 29 -3.03 9.54 -0.66
CA LYS A 29 -4.23 10.05 0.01
C LYS A 29 -5.49 9.38 -0.54
N GLN A 30 -5.56 9.17 -1.85
CA GLN A 30 -6.67 8.47 -2.47
C GLN A 30 -6.68 6.98 -2.13
N LEU A 31 -5.49 6.35 -2.16
CA LEU A 31 -5.34 4.92 -1.87
C LEU A 31 -5.75 4.57 -0.42
N HIS A 32 -5.50 5.48 0.51
CA HIS A 32 -5.89 5.31 1.92
C HIS A 32 -7.26 5.93 2.22
N GLY A 33 -7.92 6.47 1.22
CA GLY A 33 -9.22 7.10 1.36
C GLY A 33 -10.37 6.10 1.37
N SER A 34 -11.56 6.63 1.58
CA SER A 34 -12.80 5.85 1.55
C SER A 34 -13.93 6.76 1.12
N ALA A 35 -14.93 6.19 0.45
CA ALA A 35 -16.15 6.93 0.11
C ALA A 35 -17.09 7.09 1.31
N GLU A 36 -16.78 6.48 2.45
CA GLU A 36 -17.60 6.57 3.64
C GLU A 36 -17.63 8.01 4.19
N PRO A 37 -18.82 8.60 4.44
CA PRO A 37 -18.90 9.95 5.00
C PRO A 37 -18.19 10.04 6.34
N GLY A 38 -17.38 11.09 6.52
CA GLY A 38 -16.62 11.29 7.75
C GLY A 38 -15.22 10.64 7.75
N TRP A 39 -14.87 9.91 6.70
CA TRP A 39 -13.54 9.33 6.59
C TRP A 39 -12.52 10.43 6.25
N VAL A 40 -11.40 10.45 6.98
CA VAL A 40 -10.33 11.41 6.75
C VAL A 40 -8.98 10.71 6.69
N VAL A 41 -8.09 11.23 5.84
CA VAL A 41 -6.67 10.88 5.82
C VAL A 41 -5.94 12.07 6.43
N GLY A 42 -5.69 12.00 7.74
CA GLY A 42 -5.16 13.12 8.50
C GLY A 42 -3.66 13.28 8.40
N ARG A 43 -2.95 12.22 8.01
CA ARG A 43 -1.50 12.26 7.86
C ARG A 43 -1.12 11.42 6.64
N CYS A 44 -0.27 11.99 5.78
CA CYS A 44 0.23 11.30 4.61
C CYS A 44 1.61 11.88 4.29
N GLU A 45 2.65 11.26 4.83
CA GLU A 45 4.03 11.71 4.68
C GLU A 45 4.85 10.60 4.08
N THR A 46 5.70 10.89 3.11
CA THR A 46 6.51 9.87 2.47
C THR A 46 7.92 10.39 2.15
N ASP A 47 8.90 9.53 2.40
CA ASP A 47 10.31 9.77 2.08
C ASP A 47 10.82 8.47 1.45
N VAL A 48 10.74 8.39 0.12
CA VAL A 48 11.01 7.16 -0.62
C VAL A 48 12.49 7.03 -0.91
N ARG A 49 13.21 6.48 0.05
CA ARG A 49 14.63 6.13 -0.05
C ARG A 49 14.92 5.03 0.96
N VAL A 50 16.00 4.31 0.77
CA VAL A 50 16.43 3.29 1.73
C VAL A 50 16.64 3.96 3.09
N GLY A 51 16.00 3.42 4.14
CA GLY A 51 16.00 4.00 5.47
C GLY A 51 14.97 5.09 5.69
N GLY A 52 14.33 5.57 4.62
CA GLY A 52 13.24 6.54 4.72
C GLY A 52 11.93 5.87 5.14
N THR A 53 10.94 6.69 5.47
CA THR A 53 9.66 6.21 5.98
C THR A 53 8.48 6.83 5.24
N SER A 54 7.38 6.08 5.18
CA SER A 54 6.07 6.64 4.87
C SER A 54 5.17 6.43 6.08
N VAL A 55 4.36 7.46 6.42
CA VAL A 55 3.44 7.40 7.55
C VAL A 55 2.07 7.86 7.09
N TYR A 56 1.07 7.03 7.32
CA TYR A 56 -0.32 7.32 6.97
C TYR A 56 -1.19 7.16 8.20
N ALA A 57 -2.07 8.14 8.44
CA ALA A 57 -3.07 8.06 9.51
C ALA A 57 -4.43 8.32 8.88
N MET A 58 -5.37 7.40 9.06
CA MET A 58 -6.69 7.47 8.44
C MET A 58 -7.76 6.86 9.34
N GLY A 59 -8.98 7.29 9.12
CA GLY A 59 -10.13 6.78 9.87
C GLY A 59 -11.27 7.78 9.90
N MET A 60 -12.27 7.48 10.72
CA MET A 60 -13.43 8.33 10.89
C MET A 60 -13.06 9.56 11.71
N GLU A 61 -13.56 10.73 11.27
CA GLU A 61 -13.35 11.99 11.99
C GLU A 61 -13.80 11.87 13.44
N GLY A 62 -12.96 12.39 14.35
CA GLY A 62 -13.24 12.37 15.78
C GLY A 62 -12.91 11.05 16.48
N GLN A 63 -12.46 10.04 15.75
CA GLN A 63 -12.04 8.77 16.32
C GLN A 63 -10.52 8.61 16.22
N GLU A 64 -9.96 7.70 17.00
CA GLU A 64 -8.53 7.41 16.92
C GLU A 64 -8.21 6.79 15.57
N PRO A 65 -7.25 7.34 14.81
CA PRO A 65 -6.95 6.84 13.47
C PRO A 65 -6.20 5.51 13.49
N ASP A 66 -6.36 4.76 12.41
CA ASP A 66 -5.43 3.69 12.07
C ASP A 66 -4.14 4.32 11.59
N VAL A 67 -3.01 3.72 11.93
CA VAL A 67 -1.69 4.23 11.55
C VAL A 67 -0.90 3.16 10.82
N GLU A 68 -0.48 3.49 9.59
CA GLU A 68 0.38 2.63 8.80
C GLU A 68 1.76 3.27 8.68
N ILE A 69 2.81 2.48 8.92
CA ILE A 69 4.19 2.93 8.77
C ILE A 69 4.94 1.96 7.87
N ARG A 70 5.65 2.51 6.88
CA ARG A 70 6.52 1.76 5.99
C ARG A 70 7.95 2.25 6.19
N VAL A 71 8.88 1.34 6.44
CA VAL A 71 10.31 1.67 6.50
C VAL A 71 10.98 0.99 5.32
N PHE A 72 11.47 1.78 4.37
CA PHE A 72 11.99 1.24 3.11
C PHE A 72 13.34 0.58 3.30
N SER A 73 13.45 -0.66 2.83
CA SER A 73 14.68 -1.44 2.81
C SER A 73 15.26 -1.58 1.41
N GLU A 74 14.43 -1.41 0.38
CA GLU A 74 14.88 -1.44 -0.99
C GLU A 74 14.03 -0.48 -1.83
N VAL A 75 14.67 0.36 -2.63
CA VAL A 75 14.02 1.27 -3.56
C VAL A 75 14.77 1.19 -4.88
N ASP A 76 14.27 0.40 -5.82
CA ASP A 76 14.84 0.20 -7.14
C ASP A 76 13.81 0.60 -8.18
N ARG A 77 13.70 1.90 -8.41
CA ARG A 77 12.74 2.47 -9.36
C ARG A 77 13.12 2.10 -10.79
N PRO A 78 12.18 1.64 -11.62
CA PRO A 78 10.74 1.49 -11.38
C PRO A 78 10.31 0.05 -11.11
N TYR A 79 11.22 -0.85 -10.72
CA TYR A 79 10.96 -2.28 -10.78
C TYR A 79 10.72 -2.95 -9.43
N ARG A 80 11.22 -2.36 -8.34
CA ARG A 80 11.15 -3.04 -7.05
C ARG A 80 11.09 -2.07 -5.87
N LEU A 81 10.27 -2.41 -4.90
CA LEU A 81 10.11 -1.65 -3.66
C LEU A 81 9.93 -2.65 -2.53
N ALA A 82 10.70 -2.51 -1.46
CA ALA A 82 10.55 -3.36 -0.28
C ALA A 82 10.56 -2.51 0.97
N PHE A 83 9.75 -2.91 1.95
CA PHE A 83 9.65 -2.16 3.20
C PHE A 83 9.13 -3.05 4.32
N HIS A 84 9.54 -2.69 5.54
CA HIS A 84 8.91 -3.19 6.75
C HIS A 84 7.59 -2.46 6.93
N HIS A 85 6.51 -3.18 7.15
CA HIS A 85 5.15 -2.66 7.25
C HIS A 85 4.63 -2.83 8.66
N SER A 86 4.13 -1.74 9.25
CA SER A 86 3.45 -1.76 10.54
C SER A 86 2.08 -1.14 10.38
N MET A 87 1.05 -1.76 10.91
CA MET A 87 -0.31 -1.23 10.92
C MET A 87 -0.88 -1.37 12.32
N THR A 88 -1.32 -0.26 12.89
CA THR A 88 -1.98 -0.21 14.18
C THR A 88 -3.43 0.17 13.99
N SER A 89 -4.36 -0.59 14.54
CA SER A 89 -5.77 -0.35 14.35
C SER A 89 -6.56 -0.59 15.63
N THR A 90 -7.57 0.25 15.85
CA THR A 90 -8.54 0.05 16.93
C THR A 90 -9.37 -1.21 16.71
N GLU A 91 -9.52 -1.67 15.47
CA GLU A 91 -10.19 -2.94 15.16
C GLU A 91 -9.46 -4.14 15.76
N TRP A 92 -8.18 -3.97 16.09
CA TRP A 92 -7.35 -5.00 16.73
C TRP A 92 -7.03 -4.63 18.18
N ASP A 93 -7.92 -3.91 18.85
CA ASP A 93 -7.73 -3.44 20.24
C ASP A 93 -6.45 -2.61 20.39
N GLY A 94 -6.11 -1.82 19.38
CA GLY A 94 -4.91 -0.98 19.39
C GLY A 94 -3.61 -1.74 19.14
N ARG A 95 -3.68 -3.00 18.74
CA ARG A 95 -2.48 -3.78 18.44
C ARG A 95 -1.87 -3.37 17.11
N THR A 96 -0.57 -3.63 16.99
CA THR A 96 0.19 -3.42 15.77
C THR A 96 0.48 -4.76 15.11
N ILE A 97 0.15 -4.87 13.84
CA ILE A 97 0.54 -6.02 13.01
C ILE A 97 1.75 -5.61 12.18
N GLU A 98 2.83 -6.37 12.31
CA GLU A 98 4.07 -6.12 11.58
C GLU A 98 4.31 -7.19 10.54
N SER A 99 4.88 -6.80 9.41
CA SER A 99 5.15 -7.71 8.30
C SER A 99 6.22 -7.13 7.38
N GLU A 100 6.69 -7.93 6.44
CA GLU A 100 7.62 -7.50 5.40
C GLU A 100 6.91 -7.50 4.05
N MET A 101 7.05 -6.41 3.29
CA MET A 101 6.43 -6.27 1.98
C MET A 101 7.49 -6.15 0.90
N THR A 102 7.30 -6.90 -0.18
CA THR A 102 8.07 -6.73 -1.42
C THR A 102 7.09 -6.55 -2.57
N ILE A 103 7.29 -5.51 -3.36
CA ILE A 103 6.46 -5.22 -4.52
C ILE A 103 7.36 -5.17 -5.74
N THR A 104 7.01 -5.91 -6.77
CA THR A 104 7.71 -5.87 -8.06
C THR A 104 6.77 -5.31 -9.13
N PHE A 105 7.35 -4.56 -10.05
CA PHE A 105 6.66 -3.89 -11.15
C PHE A 105 7.29 -4.37 -12.44
N GLU A 106 6.75 -5.47 -13.01
CA GLU A 106 7.34 -6.12 -14.18
C GLU A 106 6.73 -5.56 -15.47
N ASP A 107 7.59 -5.20 -16.41
CA ASP A 107 7.16 -4.74 -17.73
C ASP A 107 6.59 -5.90 -18.53
N ARG A 108 5.36 -5.75 -19.00
CA ARG A 108 4.64 -6.71 -19.83
C ARG A 108 4.13 -5.99 -21.07
N ASP A 109 5.04 -5.74 -22.04
CA ASP A 109 4.73 -5.09 -23.31
C ASP A 109 4.08 -3.72 -23.11
N GLY A 110 4.66 -2.89 -22.23
CA GLY A 110 4.17 -1.56 -21.93
C GLY A 110 3.11 -1.49 -20.85
N LYS A 111 2.69 -2.63 -20.35
CA LYS A 111 1.84 -2.77 -19.16
C LYS A 111 2.69 -3.19 -17.98
N THR A 112 2.13 -3.19 -16.80
CA THR A 112 2.86 -3.57 -15.58
C THR A 112 2.15 -4.70 -14.87
N LEU A 113 2.86 -5.81 -14.67
CA LEU A 113 2.41 -6.82 -13.71
C LEU A 113 2.98 -6.46 -12.34
N LEU A 114 2.10 -5.99 -11.45
CA LEU A 114 2.45 -5.69 -10.08
C LEU A 114 2.23 -6.94 -9.24
N THR A 115 3.26 -7.33 -8.48
CA THR A 115 3.19 -8.47 -7.56
C THR A 115 3.52 -7.98 -6.16
N MET A 116 2.63 -8.27 -5.22
CA MET A 116 2.82 -7.98 -3.80
C MET A 116 3.04 -9.30 -3.06
N VAL A 117 4.15 -9.38 -2.30
CA VAL A 117 4.42 -10.51 -1.43
C VAL A 117 4.62 -9.95 -0.02
N GLN A 118 3.75 -10.34 0.90
CA GLN A 118 3.80 -9.86 2.27
C GLN A 118 3.97 -11.06 3.20
N THR A 119 5.01 -11.02 4.02
CA THR A 119 5.44 -12.15 4.84
C THR A 119 5.54 -11.75 6.30
N GLY A 120 5.63 -12.75 7.19
CA GLY A 120 5.91 -12.52 8.60
C GLY A 120 4.68 -12.37 9.47
N PHE A 121 3.48 -12.66 8.96
CA PHE A 121 2.28 -12.64 9.79
C PHE A 121 2.33 -13.76 10.82
N GLU A 122 1.96 -13.46 12.05
CA GLU A 122 1.98 -14.44 13.14
C GLU A 122 0.82 -15.42 13.09
N THR A 123 -0.32 -14.97 12.55
CA THR A 123 -1.54 -15.78 12.45
C THR A 123 -2.13 -15.74 11.06
N GLU A 124 -2.89 -16.77 10.73
CA GLU A 124 -3.63 -16.83 9.47
C GLU A 124 -4.68 -15.71 9.40
N ALA A 125 -5.30 -15.39 10.54
CA ALA A 125 -6.30 -14.32 10.61
C ALA A 125 -5.71 -12.96 10.25
N GLU A 126 -4.50 -12.65 10.74
CA GLU A 126 -3.80 -11.42 10.38
C GLU A 126 -3.53 -11.36 8.88
N ARG A 127 -2.99 -12.45 8.32
CA ARG A 127 -2.74 -12.56 6.88
C ARG A 127 -4.02 -12.34 6.09
N ASP A 128 -5.12 -12.94 6.50
CA ASP A 128 -6.39 -12.86 5.77
C ASP A 128 -6.98 -11.44 5.81
N ASP A 129 -6.82 -10.70 6.90
CA ASP A 129 -7.25 -9.31 6.98
C ASP A 129 -6.60 -8.47 5.86
N PHE A 130 -5.30 -8.61 5.68
CA PHE A 130 -4.58 -7.90 4.63
C PHE A 130 -4.92 -8.43 3.23
N LEU A 131 -5.07 -9.74 3.11
CA LEU A 131 -5.43 -10.35 1.83
C LEU A 131 -6.78 -9.84 1.32
N HIS A 132 -7.73 -9.56 2.22
CA HIS A 132 -9.03 -9.01 1.87
C HIS A 132 -8.99 -7.50 1.63
N GLY A 133 -8.04 -6.78 2.23
CA GLY A 133 -7.94 -5.32 2.09
C GLY A 133 -7.22 -4.85 0.83
N TRP A 134 -6.18 -5.54 0.39
CA TRP A 134 -5.37 -5.10 -0.72
C TRP A 134 -6.11 -4.99 -2.07
N PRO A 135 -7.07 -5.88 -2.42
CA PRO A 135 -7.76 -5.74 -3.71
C PRO A 135 -8.44 -4.39 -3.91
N ALA A 136 -9.12 -3.84 -2.90
CA ALA A 136 -9.74 -2.52 -3.00
C ALA A 136 -8.69 -1.42 -3.20
N TYR A 137 -7.54 -1.53 -2.52
CA TYR A 137 -6.41 -0.63 -2.67
C TYR A 137 -5.89 -0.65 -4.12
N LEU A 138 -5.73 -1.84 -4.67
CA LEU A 138 -5.24 -2.00 -6.05
C LEU A 138 -6.27 -1.52 -7.07
N ASP A 139 -7.57 -1.68 -6.80
CA ASP A 139 -8.63 -1.12 -7.63
C ASP A 139 -8.52 0.41 -7.67
N THR A 140 -8.31 1.04 -6.51
CA THR A 140 -8.14 2.50 -6.43
C THR A 140 -6.88 2.95 -7.18
N LEU A 141 -5.78 2.18 -7.08
CA LEU A 141 -4.57 2.48 -7.85
C LEU A 141 -4.88 2.47 -9.35
N GLY A 142 -5.65 1.50 -9.82
CA GLY A 142 -6.09 1.43 -11.22
C GLY A 142 -6.87 2.68 -11.62
N ASP A 143 -7.77 3.16 -10.77
CA ASP A 143 -8.54 4.38 -11.03
C ASP A 143 -7.65 5.61 -11.07
N VAL A 144 -6.66 5.71 -10.19
CA VAL A 144 -5.69 6.81 -10.18
C VAL A 144 -4.89 6.82 -11.48
N LEU A 145 -4.42 5.66 -11.92
CA LEU A 145 -3.66 5.54 -13.17
C LEU A 145 -4.48 5.93 -14.38
N LYS A 146 -5.74 5.51 -14.42
CA LYS A 146 -6.66 5.85 -15.50
C LYS A 146 -6.91 7.36 -15.55
N ALA A 147 -7.15 7.99 -14.42
CA ALA A 147 -7.37 9.44 -14.33
C ALA A 147 -6.14 10.22 -14.80
N ARG A 148 -4.92 9.76 -14.46
CA ARG A 148 -3.68 10.39 -14.92
C ARG A 148 -3.44 10.23 -16.40
N HIS A 149 -3.84 9.08 -16.96
CA HIS A 149 -3.73 8.85 -18.41
C HIS A 149 -4.68 9.74 -19.22
N ASP A 150 -5.88 10.00 -18.67
CA ASP A 150 -6.91 10.77 -19.34
C ASP A 150 -6.71 12.30 -19.24
N THR A 151 -5.67 12.74 -18.50
CA THR A 151 -5.33 14.19 -18.37
C THR A 151 -4.12 14.61 -19.25
#